data_6e6e0167af6cd087b91a525e3c2b5782
#
_entry.id   6e6e0167af6cd087b91a525e3c2b5782
#
_cell.length_a   1.000
_cell.length_b   1.000
_cell.length_c   1.000
_cell.angle_alpha   90.00
_cell.angle_beta   90.00
_cell.angle_gamma   90.00
#
_symmetry.space_group_name_H-M   'P 1'
#
loop_
_entity.id
_entity.type
_entity.pdbx_description
1 polymer ?
#
loop_
_entity_poly.entity_id
_entity_poly.type
_entity_poly.pdbx_seq_one_letter_code
_entity_poly.pdbx_strand_id
1 'polypeptide(L)'
;MGIQDLTFCHFRGFILMTFPSRFRDGLTRRRFVTGIGAGGLLAALPRTSQALSSTAAPAGGSPLRASSGIIPPHPSERWDLKVGHTRISLDGKTMHAPTVGGTVPGPIMRFKQGDTVSINVTNTLDEPTSIHWHGIRTPANMDGVPGLSFGGIAPRETFTYRFKLHQSGTYWYHSHSGMQEAMGLYGAMVIDPRRPDPNACDRDYVIFLGEWTDVMPHDIVSNLKMQDDYYVFRQRTAASFPKEAREAGSAGAALADRLAWSKMRMAATDIADVSGAIYTYTLNGHAPDMNWSGLFRPGEKVRLRFINGSTMTFFDIRIPGLEMLVVQADGNDIEPVPVDEFRIGGAETYDVIVQPRDERAYAIFAQSEDRTGYARGTLAPREDMIAPLPPMDPRPVRTMVDMGMGNMKPGESMKDMDMSGDMSGMKMDGDMAGMDMKGMDMSHMAMPKMEVDDPGPPPINVENQMRAMMPIDRTGSPGDGLENNGRRVLNYKQLRATRPGADLRPPTREIILHLTGNMDRYIWGFNGRKFSESGPIRLKLGERVRFTLINDTMMEHPIHLHGLWSELENGQGDYRPYKHTIISQPGSKLSYLVTADTPGMWAYHCHLMYHMDLGMFRTVIVA
;
A
#
# COMPACT_ATOMS: atom_id res chain seq x y z
N MET A 1 -50.09 -14.16 13.39
CA MET A 1 -49.47 -14.79 14.55
C MET A 1 -48.00 -14.93 14.20
N GLY A 2 -47.04 -14.24 14.70
CA GLY A 2 -46.80 -13.22 15.70
C GLY A 2 -45.34 -12.84 15.52
N ILE A 3 -45.11 -11.58 15.25
CA ILE A 3 -43.80 -10.96 15.16
C ILE A 3 -43.29 -10.80 16.59
N GLN A 4 -42.11 -11.30 16.92
CA GLN A 4 -41.45 -10.97 18.18
C GLN A 4 -40.19 -10.17 17.91
N ASP A 5 -40.19 -9.03 18.56
CA ASP A 5 -39.15 -8.00 18.62
C ASP A 5 -37.79 -8.51 19.06
N LEU A 6 -36.73 -8.12 18.35
CA LEU A 6 -35.35 -8.22 18.81
C LEU A 6 -34.92 -6.86 19.37
N THR A 7 -34.86 -6.82 20.69
CA THR A 7 -34.42 -5.69 21.51
C THR A 7 -32.94 -5.45 21.37
N PHE A 8 -32.56 -4.26 20.95
CA PHE A 8 -31.18 -3.77 20.96
C PHE A 8 -30.72 -3.52 22.41
N CYS A 9 -29.70 -4.22 22.87
CA CYS A 9 -28.97 -3.90 24.09
C CYS A 9 -27.95 -2.81 23.82
N HIS A 10 -28.19 -1.63 24.34
CA HIS A 10 -27.22 -0.54 24.46
C HIS A 10 -26.27 -0.82 25.62
N PHE A 11 -24.97 -0.99 25.37
CA PHE A 11 -23.94 -0.87 26.39
C PHE A 11 -23.38 0.56 26.37
N ARG A 12 -23.84 1.38 27.31
CA ARG A 12 -23.16 2.60 27.75
C ARG A 12 -22.31 2.26 28.97
N GLY A 13 -21.01 2.45 28.86
CA GLY A 13 -20.10 2.39 30.00
C GLY A 13 -19.01 3.44 29.83
N PHE A 14 -19.33 4.70 30.07
CA PHE A 14 -18.34 5.76 30.27
C PHE A 14 -17.99 5.82 31.75
N ILE A 15 -16.75 5.52 32.10
CA ILE A 15 -16.18 5.86 33.41
C ILE A 15 -15.57 7.26 33.30
N LEU A 16 -16.28 8.24 33.87
CA LEU A 16 -15.73 9.58 34.12
C LEU A 16 -14.76 9.51 35.30
N MET A 17 -13.48 9.67 35.05
CA MET A 17 -12.55 10.05 36.09
C MET A 17 -12.54 11.58 36.22
N THR A 18 -13.09 12.09 37.30
CA THR A 18 -13.01 13.49 37.70
C THR A 18 -11.65 13.79 38.31
N PHE A 19 -10.87 14.67 37.66
CA PHE A 19 -9.72 15.31 38.25
C PHE A 19 -10.11 16.64 38.91
N PRO A 20 -9.57 17.01 40.07
CA PRO A 20 -9.93 18.22 40.79
C PRO A 20 -9.42 19.47 40.11
N SER A 21 -10.30 20.44 39.99
CA SER A 21 -10.06 21.79 39.51
C SER A 21 -9.17 22.57 40.45
N ARG A 22 -7.95 22.95 40.03
CA ARG A 22 -7.23 24.18 40.46
C ARG A 22 -6.12 24.47 39.44
N PHE A 23 -6.36 25.43 38.59
CA PHE A 23 -5.48 26.49 38.13
C PHE A 23 -6.18 27.25 36.99
N ARG A 24 -6.95 28.27 37.34
CA ARG A 24 -7.27 29.37 36.43
C ARG A 24 -6.13 30.38 36.63
N ASP A 25 -5.41 30.68 35.54
CA ASP A 25 -5.09 32.08 35.20
C ASP A 25 -4.51 32.11 33.78
N GLY A 26 -5.07 33.02 33.01
CA GLY A 26 -4.96 33.08 31.57
C GLY A 26 -3.64 33.58 31.00
N LEU A 27 -3.22 32.92 29.95
CA LEU A 27 -2.30 33.48 28.96
C LEU A 27 -3.02 33.47 27.59
N THR A 28 -3.45 34.68 27.15
CA THR A 28 -4.09 34.87 25.85
C THR A 28 -3.06 34.77 24.73
N ARG A 29 -3.47 34.18 23.59
CA ARG A 29 -2.69 34.01 22.35
C ARG A 29 -1.95 35.25 21.82
N ARG A 30 -2.28 36.44 22.31
CA ARG A 30 -1.63 37.71 21.92
C ARG A 30 -0.28 37.99 22.60
N ARG A 31 0.08 37.28 23.69
CA ARG A 31 1.37 37.49 24.42
C ARG A 31 2.49 36.55 23.96
N PHE A 32 2.20 35.57 23.11
CA PHE A 32 3.23 34.66 22.60
C PHE A 32 3.96 35.21 21.37
N VAL A 33 3.36 36.14 20.64
CA VAL A 33 3.91 36.67 19.35
C VAL A 33 4.84 37.90 19.57
N THR A 34 4.89 38.48 20.74
CA THR A 34 5.72 39.66 21.02
C THR A 34 7.03 39.39 21.78
N GLY A 35 7.39 38.12 22.00
CA GLY A 35 8.61 37.70 22.73
C GLY A 35 9.85 37.37 21.89
N ILE A 36 9.77 37.39 20.56
CA ILE A 36 10.91 37.08 19.66
C ILE A 36 11.40 38.36 18.98
N GLY A 37 12.05 39.19 19.72
CA GLY A 37 12.65 40.43 19.19
C GLY A 37 13.61 41.08 20.16
N ALA A 38 14.58 40.35 20.71
CA ALA A 38 15.84 40.93 21.25
C ALA A 38 16.68 39.80 21.88
N GLY A 39 17.75 39.40 21.25
CA GLY A 39 18.71 38.46 21.85
C GLY A 39 19.69 37.95 20.79
N GLY A 40 20.49 38.87 20.27
CA GLY A 40 21.54 38.57 19.32
C GLY A 40 22.70 37.81 19.92
N LEU A 41 23.40 37.14 19.01
CA LEU A 41 24.83 36.78 19.04
C LEU A 41 25.42 36.26 20.36
N LEU A 42 25.60 34.93 20.41
CA LEU A 42 26.75 34.38 21.15
C LEU A 42 27.39 33.24 20.33
N ALA A 43 28.68 33.38 20.20
CA ALA A 43 29.61 32.70 19.33
C ALA A 43 29.65 31.18 19.47
N ALA A 44 29.84 30.52 18.33
CA ALA A 44 30.22 29.13 18.21
C ALA A 44 31.63 28.87 18.78
N LEU A 45 31.73 27.94 19.71
CA LEU A 45 32.96 27.23 20.03
C LEU A 45 32.72 25.73 19.88
N PRO A 46 33.62 24.98 19.24
CA PRO A 46 33.46 23.53 19.10
C PRO A 46 33.76 22.85 20.45
N ARG A 47 32.75 22.15 20.98
CA ARG A 47 32.98 21.21 22.10
C ARG A 47 33.31 19.84 21.51
N THR A 48 34.53 19.41 21.67
CA THR A 48 34.97 18.05 21.55
C THR A 48 34.27 17.20 22.61
N SER A 49 33.30 16.37 22.21
CA SER A 49 32.70 15.37 23.07
C SER A 49 33.64 14.16 23.14
N GLN A 50 34.33 14.00 24.28
CA GLN A 50 34.96 12.72 24.61
C GLN A 50 33.85 11.69 24.88
N ALA A 51 33.84 10.64 24.11
CA ALA A 51 33.02 9.47 24.33
C ALA A 51 33.48 8.75 25.60
N LEU A 52 32.67 8.85 26.66
CA LEU A 52 32.77 7.95 27.81
C LEU A 52 32.12 6.63 27.40
N SER A 53 32.93 5.63 27.10
CA SER A 53 32.51 4.25 26.96
C SER A 53 32.03 3.71 28.29
N SER A 54 30.70 3.73 28.54
CA SER A 54 30.10 2.96 29.62
C SER A 54 29.83 1.56 29.13
N THR A 55 30.63 0.59 29.54
CA THR A 55 30.32 -0.82 29.44
C THR A 55 29.19 -1.17 30.39
N ALA A 56 27.95 -0.94 30.00
CA ALA A 56 26.79 -1.55 30.61
C ALA A 56 26.51 -2.86 29.87
N ALA A 57 26.62 -3.99 30.57
CA ALA A 57 26.23 -5.28 30.05
C ALA A 57 24.77 -5.26 29.56
N PRO A 58 24.45 -5.83 28.39
CA PRO A 58 23.08 -5.83 27.91
C PRO A 58 22.24 -6.75 28.80
N ALA A 59 21.18 -6.19 29.43
CA ALA A 59 20.14 -6.97 30.06
C ALA A 59 19.54 -7.91 29.00
N GLY A 60 19.62 -9.23 29.24
CA GLY A 60 19.31 -10.27 28.30
C GLY A 60 17.87 -10.26 27.81
N GLY A 61 17.63 -9.68 26.64
CA GLY A 61 16.52 -9.97 25.78
C GLY A 61 17.03 -10.81 24.63
N SER A 62 16.34 -11.88 24.27
CA SER A 62 16.70 -12.62 23.06
C SER A 62 16.71 -11.67 21.88
N PRO A 63 17.77 -11.70 21.03
CA PRO A 63 17.79 -10.85 19.83
C PRO A 63 16.60 -11.18 18.94
N LEU A 64 16.12 -10.20 18.19
CA LEU A 64 15.12 -10.37 17.16
C LEU A 64 15.48 -11.60 16.31
N ARG A 65 14.60 -12.58 16.24
CA ARG A 65 14.72 -13.62 15.22
C ARG A 65 14.13 -13.08 13.92
N ALA A 66 14.97 -12.44 13.14
CA ALA A 66 14.63 -12.04 11.78
C ALA A 66 14.42 -13.28 10.90
N SER A 67 13.60 -13.15 9.84
CA SER A 67 13.37 -14.24 8.90
C SER A 67 14.59 -14.49 8.04
N SER A 68 14.95 -15.76 7.83
CA SER A 68 16.01 -16.12 6.86
C SER A 68 15.61 -15.85 5.40
N GLY A 69 14.32 -15.65 5.11
CA GLY A 69 13.79 -15.58 3.75
C GLY A 69 13.79 -16.94 3.03
N ILE A 70 14.29 -18.00 3.68
CA ILE A 70 14.34 -19.34 3.11
C ILE A 70 12.97 -20.00 3.22
N ILE A 71 12.43 -20.43 2.07
CA ILE A 71 11.15 -21.11 1.99
C ILE A 71 11.33 -22.54 2.56
N PRO A 72 10.41 -23.02 3.43
CA PRO A 72 10.45 -24.38 3.94
C PRO A 72 10.57 -25.40 2.79
N PRO A 73 11.39 -26.47 2.94
CA PRO A 73 11.67 -27.40 1.84
C PRO A 73 10.44 -28.18 1.37
N HIS A 74 9.46 -28.38 2.26
CA HIS A 74 8.25 -29.15 1.96
C HIS A 74 6.98 -28.34 2.29
N PRO A 75 5.95 -28.40 1.43
CA PRO A 75 4.64 -27.85 1.74
C PRO A 75 4.00 -28.63 2.90
N SER A 76 3.16 -27.96 3.70
CA SER A 76 2.39 -28.56 4.79
C SER A 76 0.94 -28.13 4.75
N GLU A 77 0.01 -29.07 4.89
CA GLU A 77 -1.42 -28.79 5.00
C GLU A 77 -1.83 -28.33 6.41
N ARG A 78 -0.96 -28.53 7.41
CA ARG A 78 -1.25 -28.21 8.82
C ARG A 78 -0.21 -27.26 9.39
N TRP A 79 -0.71 -26.22 10.06
CA TRP A 79 0.10 -25.25 10.76
C TRP A 79 -0.51 -24.93 12.13
N ASP A 80 0.35 -24.83 13.14
CA ASP A 80 -0.01 -24.36 14.47
C ASP A 80 0.73 -23.03 14.71
N LEU A 81 0.00 -21.93 14.66
CA LEU A 81 0.52 -20.59 14.85
C LEU A 81 0.15 -20.10 16.25
N LYS A 82 1.11 -19.50 16.92
CA LYS A 82 0.90 -18.84 18.21
C LYS A 82 1.09 -17.34 18.03
N VAL A 83 0.05 -16.57 18.31
CA VAL A 83 0.10 -15.11 18.37
C VAL A 83 0.36 -14.70 19.82
N GLY A 84 1.36 -13.86 20.03
CA GLY A 84 1.73 -13.42 21.38
C GLY A 84 2.71 -12.24 21.35
N HIS A 85 2.90 -11.59 22.49
CA HIS A 85 3.86 -10.50 22.61
C HIS A 85 5.31 -11.03 22.58
N THR A 86 6.14 -10.35 21.80
CA THR A 86 7.59 -10.59 21.73
C THR A 86 8.31 -9.28 21.91
N ARG A 87 9.38 -9.29 22.69
CA ARG A 87 10.26 -8.13 22.79
C ARG A 87 11.14 -8.08 21.56
N ILE A 88 10.97 -7.02 20.78
CA ILE A 88 11.75 -6.75 19.57
C ILE A 88 12.67 -5.58 19.85
N SER A 89 13.95 -5.74 19.50
CA SER A 89 14.92 -4.65 19.55
C SER A 89 15.56 -4.52 18.18
N LEU A 90 15.39 -3.38 17.54
CA LEU A 90 15.89 -3.10 16.19
C LEU A 90 16.36 -1.64 16.14
N ASP A 91 17.57 -1.42 15.60
CA ASP A 91 18.14 -0.08 15.44
C ASP A 91 18.12 0.76 16.76
N GLY A 92 18.46 0.10 17.87
CA GLY A 92 18.45 0.73 19.20
C GLY A 92 17.07 0.98 19.81
N LYS A 93 15.99 0.76 19.08
CA LYS A 93 14.61 0.90 19.50
C LYS A 93 14.07 -0.42 20.03
N THR A 94 13.29 -0.40 21.11
CA THR A 94 12.73 -1.63 21.69
C THR A 94 11.24 -1.47 21.93
N MET A 95 10.46 -2.48 21.51
CA MET A 95 9.03 -2.55 21.72
C MET A 95 8.60 -3.99 22.08
N HIS A 96 7.48 -4.13 22.78
CA HIS A 96 6.75 -5.38 22.91
C HIS A 96 5.65 -5.43 21.83
N ALA A 97 5.89 -6.18 20.77
CA ALA A 97 5.00 -6.26 19.62
C ALA A 97 4.22 -7.58 19.60
N PRO A 98 2.96 -7.59 19.13
CA PRO A 98 2.27 -8.82 18.79
C PRO A 98 2.94 -9.46 17.58
N THR A 99 3.27 -10.73 17.68
CA THR A 99 3.99 -11.48 16.64
C THR A 99 3.37 -12.85 16.40
N VAL A 100 3.62 -13.43 15.25
CA VAL A 100 3.35 -14.83 14.97
C VAL A 100 4.64 -15.63 15.16
N GLY A 101 4.62 -16.61 16.08
CA GLY A 101 5.77 -17.48 16.31
C GLY A 101 7.00 -16.79 16.92
N GLY A 102 6.87 -15.57 17.43
CA GLY A 102 7.96 -14.84 18.09
C GLY A 102 8.96 -14.17 17.14
N THR A 103 8.60 -13.98 15.87
CA THR A 103 9.45 -13.36 14.83
C THR A 103 8.69 -12.27 14.07
N VAL A 104 9.41 -11.32 13.46
CA VAL A 104 8.88 -10.34 12.51
C VAL A 104 9.81 -10.30 11.29
N PRO A 105 9.30 -10.59 10.09
CA PRO A 105 8.00 -11.23 9.81
C PRO A 105 7.85 -12.58 10.53
N GLY A 106 6.60 -13.01 10.69
CA GLY A 106 6.25 -14.35 11.17
C GLY A 106 6.75 -15.45 10.21
N PRO A 107 6.52 -16.74 10.53
CA PRO A 107 7.03 -17.85 9.74
C PRO A 107 6.52 -17.83 8.30
N ILE A 108 7.38 -18.23 7.35
CA ILE A 108 6.99 -18.45 5.95
C ILE A 108 6.21 -19.75 5.88
N MET A 109 4.94 -19.70 5.49
CA MET A 109 4.12 -20.88 5.28
C MET A 109 4.21 -21.33 3.83
N ARG A 110 4.52 -22.61 3.59
CA ARG A 110 4.53 -23.20 2.26
C ARG A 110 3.41 -24.23 2.12
N PHE A 111 2.67 -24.11 1.04
CA PHE A 111 1.52 -24.93 0.70
C PHE A 111 1.60 -25.43 -0.75
N LYS A 112 0.65 -26.25 -1.15
CA LYS A 112 0.47 -26.69 -2.52
C LYS A 112 -0.94 -26.38 -3.04
N GLN A 113 -1.03 -25.93 -4.26
CA GLN A 113 -2.30 -25.68 -4.95
C GLN A 113 -3.17 -26.94 -5.00
N GLY A 114 -4.41 -26.83 -4.56
CA GLY A 114 -5.39 -27.91 -4.51
C GLY A 114 -5.54 -28.53 -3.13
N ASP A 115 -4.60 -28.30 -2.20
CA ASP A 115 -4.68 -28.80 -0.83
C ASP A 115 -5.80 -28.13 -0.05
N THR A 116 -6.34 -28.85 0.93
CA THR A 116 -7.22 -28.28 1.96
C THR A 116 -6.38 -28.07 3.21
N VAL A 117 -6.11 -26.82 3.52
CA VAL A 117 -5.27 -26.46 4.67
C VAL A 117 -6.06 -26.37 5.95
N SER A 118 -5.38 -26.64 7.06
CA SER A 118 -5.89 -26.48 8.42
C SER A 118 -4.87 -25.71 9.24
N ILE A 119 -5.17 -24.47 9.60
CA ILE A 119 -4.27 -23.56 10.30
C ILE A 119 -4.90 -23.20 11.65
N ASN A 120 -4.31 -23.72 12.72
CA ASN A 120 -4.69 -23.40 14.08
C ASN A 120 -3.98 -22.11 14.50
N VAL A 121 -4.72 -21.09 14.90
CA VAL A 121 -4.18 -19.84 15.44
C VAL A 121 -4.57 -19.71 16.90
N THR A 122 -3.59 -19.82 17.79
CA THR A 122 -3.79 -19.67 19.24
C THR A 122 -3.43 -18.23 19.64
N ASN A 123 -4.40 -17.52 20.16
CA ASN A 123 -4.22 -16.17 20.69
C ASN A 123 -3.73 -16.21 22.13
N THR A 124 -2.52 -15.74 22.39
CA THR A 124 -1.98 -15.57 23.76
C THR A 124 -1.83 -14.11 24.19
N LEU A 125 -2.35 -13.18 23.38
CA LEU A 125 -2.50 -11.78 23.77
C LEU A 125 -3.62 -11.63 24.81
N ASP A 126 -3.66 -10.48 25.46
CA ASP A 126 -4.76 -10.09 26.36
C ASP A 126 -5.90 -9.35 25.63
N GLU A 127 -5.78 -9.23 24.31
CA GLU A 127 -6.75 -8.60 23.41
C GLU A 127 -7.15 -9.56 22.27
N PRO A 128 -8.29 -9.34 21.59
CA PRO A 128 -8.65 -10.12 20.41
C PRO A 128 -7.66 -9.94 19.28
N THR A 129 -7.50 -10.99 18.47
CA THR A 129 -6.67 -10.99 17.26
C THR A 129 -7.40 -11.65 16.09
N SER A 130 -6.80 -11.59 14.91
CA SER A 130 -7.25 -12.28 13.71
C SER A 130 -6.10 -12.50 12.77
N ILE A 131 -6.26 -13.40 11.79
CA ILE A 131 -5.36 -13.53 10.65
C ILE A 131 -6.20 -13.48 9.37
N HIS A 132 -5.90 -12.50 8.54
CA HIS A 132 -6.38 -12.43 7.17
C HIS A 132 -5.35 -13.05 6.22
N TRP A 133 -5.84 -13.77 5.22
CA TRP A 133 -5.05 -14.46 4.19
C TRP A 133 -5.03 -13.61 2.92
N HIS A 134 -4.12 -12.64 2.89
CA HIS A 134 -4.13 -11.60 1.88
C HIS A 134 -3.96 -12.15 0.46
N GLY A 135 -4.93 -11.85 -0.41
CA GLY A 135 -4.97 -12.29 -1.79
C GLY A 135 -5.49 -13.73 -2.00
N ILE A 136 -5.78 -14.47 -0.92
CA ILE A 136 -6.30 -15.84 -0.99
C ILE A 136 -7.82 -15.83 -1.10
N ARG A 137 -8.37 -16.60 -2.04
CA ARG A 137 -9.81 -16.82 -2.17
C ARG A 137 -10.25 -17.87 -1.18
N THR A 138 -10.85 -17.43 -0.10
CA THR A 138 -11.37 -18.28 0.99
C THR A 138 -12.90 -18.23 1.03
N PRO A 139 -13.58 -19.17 1.74
CA PRO A 139 -14.93 -18.92 2.22
C PRO A 139 -14.97 -17.69 3.13
N ALA A 140 -16.03 -16.88 3.08
CA ALA A 140 -16.09 -15.59 3.79
C ALA A 140 -15.85 -15.72 5.31
N ASN A 141 -16.33 -16.78 5.95
CA ASN A 141 -16.10 -17.04 7.37
C ASN A 141 -14.66 -17.48 7.71
N MET A 142 -13.80 -17.66 6.71
CA MET A 142 -12.38 -18.00 6.84
C MET A 142 -11.47 -16.84 6.39
N ASP A 143 -12.05 -15.71 5.98
CA ASP A 143 -11.30 -14.52 5.52
C ASP A 143 -10.54 -13.81 6.63
N GLY A 144 -10.99 -13.93 7.86
CA GLY A 144 -10.28 -13.46 9.04
C GLY A 144 -10.48 -11.98 9.37
N VAL A 145 -11.53 -11.32 8.83
CA VAL A 145 -11.87 -9.91 9.13
C VAL A 145 -12.95 -9.86 10.21
N PRO A 146 -12.62 -9.40 11.43
CA PRO A 146 -13.61 -9.30 12.51
C PRO A 146 -14.73 -8.31 12.17
N GLY A 147 -15.95 -8.69 12.59
CA GLY A 147 -17.13 -7.83 12.39
C GLY A 147 -17.82 -7.95 11.02
N LEU A 148 -17.25 -8.70 10.06
CA LEU A 148 -17.91 -9.05 8.80
C LEU A 148 -18.52 -10.45 8.86
N SER A 149 -17.74 -11.47 8.55
CA SER A 149 -18.20 -12.87 8.60
C SER A 149 -17.41 -13.73 9.60
N PHE A 150 -16.67 -13.09 10.47
CA PHE A 150 -15.79 -13.70 11.45
C PHE A 150 -15.83 -12.92 12.78
N GLY A 151 -15.81 -13.63 13.91
CA GLY A 151 -15.93 -13.02 15.25
C GLY A 151 -14.62 -12.54 15.87
N GLY A 152 -13.47 -12.80 15.21
CA GLY A 152 -12.16 -12.64 15.83
C GLY A 152 -11.77 -13.86 16.68
N ILE A 153 -10.54 -13.86 17.20
CA ILE A 153 -10.00 -14.88 18.10
C ILE A 153 -9.82 -14.22 19.47
N ALA A 154 -10.65 -14.57 20.44
CA ALA A 154 -10.60 -13.98 21.77
C ALA A 154 -9.30 -14.36 22.51
N PRO A 155 -8.91 -13.62 23.58
CA PRO A 155 -7.78 -13.99 24.43
C PRO A 155 -7.88 -15.43 24.93
N ARG A 156 -6.78 -16.19 24.82
CA ARG A 156 -6.65 -17.60 25.24
C ARG A 156 -7.43 -18.60 24.39
N GLU A 157 -8.03 -18.16 23.27
CA GLU A 157 -8.73 -19.05 22.34
C GLU A 157 -7.81 -19.53 21.21
N THR A 158 -8.22 -20.64 20.59
CA THR A 158 -7.63 -21.15 19.35
C THR A 158 -8.74 -21.23 18.31
N PHE A 159 -8.53 -20.60 17.17
CA PHE A 159 -9.41 -20.71 16.00
C PHE A 159 -8.72 -21.53 14.92
N THR A 160 -9.47 -22.43 14.27
CA THR A 160 -8.97 -23.25 13.15
C THR A 160 -9.51 -22.71 11.84
N TYR A 161 -8.65 -22.12 11.06
CA TYR A 161 -8.94 -21.77 9.66
C TYR A 161 -8.84 -23.04 8.81
N ARG A 162 -9.89 -23.33 8.03
CA ARG A 162 -9.90 -24.48 7.13
C ARG A 162 -10.51 -24.12 5.80
N PHE A 163 -9.69 -24.16 4.74
CA PHE A 163 -10.11 -23.83 3.39
C PHE A 163 -9.25 -24.52 2.34
N LYS A 164 -9.77 -24.58 1.11
CA LYS A 164 -9.06 -25.14 -0.03
C LYS A 164 -8.30 -24.04 -0.76
N LEU A 165 -7.04 -24.33 -1.13
CA LEU A 165 -6.21 -23.43 -1.92
C LEU A 165 -6.46 -23.65 -3.41
N HIS A 166 -7.12 -22.70 -4.08
CA HIS A 166 -7.45 -22.76 -5.48
C HIS A 166 -6.34 -22.21 -6.40
N GLN A 167 -5.43 -21.42 -5.86
CA GLN A 167 -4.40 -20.65 -6.52
C GLN A 167 -3.00 -21.08 -6.12
N SER A 168 -2.00 -20.70 -6.93
CA SER A 168 -0.57 -20.80 -6.61
C SER A 168 0.07 -19.43 -6.68
N GLY A 169 1.27 -19.25 -6.14
CA GLY A 169 2.02 -18.00 -6.20
C GLY A 169 2.49 -17.53 -4.84
N THR A 170 2.86 -16.26 -4.79
CA THR A 170 3.35 -15.57 -3.59
C THR A 170 2.24 -14.71 -3.01
N TYR A 171 1.97 -14.92 -1.73
CA TYR A 171 0.96 -14.23 -0.93
C TYR A 171 1.52 -13.94 0.46
N TRP A 172 0.68 -13.39 1.34
CA TRP A 172 1.07 -13.11 2.72
C TRP A 172 -0.13 -13.15 3.66
N TYR A 173 0.11 -13.08 4.95
CA TYR A 173 -0.93 -13.03 5.96
C TYR A 173 -0.63 -11.93 6.97
N HIS A 174 -1.66 -11.34 7.53
CA HIS A 174 -1.52 -10.29 8.54
C HIS A 174 -2.75 -10.21 9.45
N SER A 175 -2.61 -9.49 10.56
CA SER A 175 -3.77 -9.22 11.42
C SER A 175 -4.71 -8.21 10.79
N HIS A 176 -6.00 -8.43 10.96
CA HIS A 176 -7.04 -7.45 10.64
C HIS A 176 -7.75 -6.96 11.91
N SER A 177 -7.08 -7.04 13.07
CA SER A 177 -7.57 -6.61 14.39
C SER A 177 -6.81 -5.40 14.88
N GLY A 178 -7.51 -4.28 15.05
CA GLY A 178 -6.89 -3.03 15.48
C GLY A 178 -5.72 -2.64 14.59
N MET A 179 -4.60 -2.24 15.22
CA MET A 179 -3.36 -1.85 14.50
C MET A 179 -2.23 -2.88 14.68
N GLN A 180 -2.56 -4.16 14.90
CA GLN A 180 -1.57 -5.21 15.16
C GLN A 180 -0.67 -5.47 13.95
N GLU A 181 -1.16 -5.25 12.72
CA GLU A 181 -0.35 -5.32 11.50
C GLU A 181 0.81 -4.30 11.54
N ALA A 182 0.54 -3.03 11.86
CA ALA A 182 1.57 -2.00 11.98
C ALA A 182 2.61 -2.31 13.06
N MET A 183 2.28 -3.19 14.00
CA MET A 183 3.18 -3.62 15.07
C MET A 183 3.99 -4.88 14.72
N GLY A 184 3.76 -5.49 13.56
CA GLY A 184 4.57 -6.62 13.07
C GLY A 184 3.83 -7.97 13.00
N LEU A 185 2.51 -8.00 13.15
CA LEU A 185 1.73 -9.25 13.06
C LEU A 185 1.41 -9.58 11.60
N TYR A 186 2.41 -10.07 10.88
CA TYR A 186 2.34 -10.47 9.48
C TYR A 186 3.41 -11.51 9.13
N GLY A 187 3.25 -12.20 7.98
CA GLY A 187 4.25 -13.13 7.45
C GLY A 187 3.89 -13.62 6.04
N ALA A 188 4.81 -14.33 5.40
CA ALA A 188 4.70 -14.74 4.01
C ALA A 188 3.99 -16.08 3.83
N MET A 189 3.34 -16.24 2.67
CA MET A 189 2.77 -17.50 2.18
C MET A 189 3.27 -17.80 0.78
N VAL A 190 3.73 -19.02 0.55
CA VAL A 190 4.13 -19.52 -0.77
C VAL A 190 3.27 -20.74 -1.10
N ILE A 191 2.59 -20.70 -2.24
CA ILE A 191 1.73 -21.79 -2.69
C ILE A 191 2.32 -22.37 -3.97
N ASP A 192 2.87 -23.57 -3.88
CA ASP A 192 3.44 -24.26 -5.03
C ASP A 192 2.34 -24.58 -6.05
N PRO A 193 2.59 -24.44 -7.36
CA PRO A 193 1.65 -24.82 -8.38
C PRO A 193 1.46 -26.35 -8.42
N ARG A 194 0.25 -26.80 -8.80
CA ARG A 194 -0.03 -28.22 -8.98
C ARG A 194 0.68 -28.81 -10.22
N ARG A 195 0.91 -27.98 -11.23
CA ARG A 195 1.65 -28.32 -12.45
C ARG A 195 3.11 -27.86 -12.30
N PRO A 196 4.04 -28.37 -13.12
CA PRO A 196 5.39 -27.83 -13.15
C PRO A 196 5.38 -26.30 -13.27
N ASP A 197 6.17 -25.65 -12.42
CA ASP A 197 6.26 -24.19 -12.40
C ASP A 197 6.91 -23.69 -13.72
N PRO A 198 6.22 -22.84 -14.50
CA PRO A 198 6.81 -22.29 -15.73
C PRO A 198 8.03 -21.39 -15.44
N ASN A 199 8.11 -20.88 -14.21
CA ASN A 199 9.18 -20.00 -13.73
C ASN A 199 10.18 -20.76 -12.85
N ALA A 200 10.56 -22.00 -13.25
CA ALA A 200 11.50 -22.82 -12.51
C ALA A 200 12.84 -22.09 -12.27
N CYS A 201 13.37 -22.22 -11.07
CA CYS A 201 14.58 -21.57 -10.59
C CYS A 201 15.45 -22.55 -9.79
N ASP A 202 16.73 -22.22 -9.66
CA ASP A 202 17.69 -23.02 -8.88
C ASP A 202 17.63 -22.65 -7.39
N ARG A 203 17.27 -21.38 -7.10
CA ARG A 203 17.09 -20.84 -5.75
C ARG A 203 15.85 -19.98 -5.67
N ASP A 204 15.19 -20.01 -4.51
CA ASP A 204 13.93 -19.34 -4.28
C ASP A 204 13.94 -18.70 -2.88
N TYR A 205 13.77 -17.37 -2.81
CA TYR A 205 13.80 -16.59 -1.57
C TYR A 205 12.61 -15.69 -1.46
N VAL A 206 12.04 -15.59 -0.28
CA VAL A 206 11.10 -14.52 0.07
C VAL A 206 11.90 -13.27 0.45
N ILE A 207 11.48 -12.13 -0.10
CA ILE A 207 11.98 -10.80 0.23
C ILE A 207 10.81 -10.00 0.79
N PHE A 208 10.65 -10.08 2.10
CA PHE A 208 9.58 -9.39 2.81
C PHE A 208 10.05 -8.00 3.24
N LEU A 209 9.48 -6.97 2.65
CA LEU A 209 9.73 -5.57 3.00
C LEU A 209 8.75 -5.14 4.10
N GLY A 210 9.26 -4.42 5.07
CA GLY A 210 8.48 -3.93 6.19
C GLY A 210 9.05 -2.64 6.75
N GLU A 211 8.33 -2.08 7.69
CA GLU A 211 8.73 -0.89 8.45
C GLU A 211 8.61 -1.18 9.94
N TRP A 212 9.43 -0.52 10.73
CA TRP A 212 9.49 -0.70 12.16
C TRP A 212 9.64 0.64 12.88
N THR A 213 8.89 0.81 13.97
CA THR A 213 9.02 1.96 14.87
C THR A 213 8.70 1.55 16.29
N ASP A 214 9.21 2.28 17.28
CA ASP A 214 8.82 2.16 18.69
C ASP A 214 7.72 3.15 19.10
N VAL A 215 7.22 3.95 18.14
CA VAL A 215 6.06 4.83 18.35
C VAL A 215 4.77 4.01 18.19
N MET A 216 3.88 4.11 19.18
CA MET A 216 2.61 3.37 19.11
C MET A 216 1.74 3.89 17.95
N PRO A 217 1.06 3.01 17.20
CA PRO A 217 0.23 3.42 16.07
C PRO A 217 -0.85 4.46 16.43
N HIS A 218 -1.43 4.39 17.61
CA HIS A 218 -2.41 5.39 18.09
C HIS A 218 -1.80 6.77 18.29
N ASP A 219 -0.53 6.85 18.71
CA ASP A 219 0.17 8.11 18.84
C ASP A 219 0.49 8.69 17.47
N ILE A 220 0.85 7.83 16.50
CA ILE A 220 1.06 8.26 15.11
C ILE A 220 -0.22 8.88 14.56
N VAL A 221 -1.37 8.19 14.68
CA VAL A 221 -2.67 8.71 14.24
C VAL A 221 -3.03 10.01 14.96
N SER A 222 -2.76 10.11 16.25
CA SER A 222 -3.04 11.33 17.03
C SER A 222 -2.21 12.52 16.54
N ASN A 223 -0.95 12.28 16.20
CA ASN A 223 -0.05 13.30 15.66
C ASN A 223 -0.48 13.74 14.25
N LEU A 224 -0.83 12.79 13.37
CA LEU A 224 -1.31 13.09 12.02
C LEU A 224 -2.65 13.85 12.04
N LYS A 225 -3.55 13.55 12.97
CA LYS A 225 -4.79 14.34 13.19
C LYS A 225 -4.54 15.74 13.72
N MET A 226 -3.45 15.95 14.43
CA MET A 226 -3.06 17.27 14.94
C MET A 226 -2.36 18.09 13.85
N GLN A 227 -1.54 17.45 13.03
CA GLN A 227 -0.76 18.04 11.95
C GLN A 227 -0.45 16.96 10.92
N ASP A 228 -1.01 17.06 9.73
CA ASP A 228 -0.90 16.06 8.65
C ASP A 228 0.55 15.81 8.21
N ASP A 229 1.37 16.86 8.15
CA ASP A 229 2.79 16.79 7.79
C ASP A 229 3.73 16.59 9.00
N TYR A 230 3.23 16.11 10.15
CA TYR A 230 3.99 15.94 11.40
C TYR A 230 5.27 15.11 11.22
N TYR A 231 5.24 14.11 10.35
CA TYR A 231 6.38 13.22 10.06
C TYR A 231 7.13 13.57 8.77
N VAL A 232 6.77 14.68 8.10
CA VAL A 232 7.43 15.17 6.89
C VAL A 232 8.55 16.14 7.25
N PHE A 233 9.76 15.61 7.44
CA PHE A 233 10.91 16.41 7.92
C PHE A 233 11.62 17.23 6.83
N ARG A 234 11.28 17.03 5.57
CA ARG A 234 11.89 17.73 4.43
C ARG A 234 10.91 18.65 3.74
N GLN A 235 10.27 19.50 4.51
CA GLN A 235 9.35 20.52 4.02
C GLN A 235 10.08 21.60 3.20
N ARG A 236 9.32 22.28 2.34
CA ARG A 236 9.79 23.47 1.65
C ARG A 236 10.04 24.60 2.66
N THR A 237 11.28 25.07 2.74
CA THR A 237 11.71 26.14 3.64
C THR A 237 12.12 27.38 2.87
N ALA A 238 12.40 28.49 3.59
CA ALA A 238 13.01 29.67 2.94
C ALA A 238 14.38 29.34 2.32
N ALA A 239 15.12 28.38 2.89
CA ALA A 239 16.42 27.96 2.38
C ALA A 239 16.32 27.15 1.07
N SER A 240 15.21 26.43 0.82
CA SER A 240 15.00 25.69 -0.45
C SER A 240 14.53 26.60 -1.59
N PHE A 241 13.99 27.80 -1.30
CA PHE A 241 13.42 28.71 -2.28
C PHE A 241 14.35 29.08 -3.45
N PRO A 242 15.66 29.41 -3.23
CA PRO A 242 16.56 29.73 -4.35
C PRO A 242 16.77 28.57 -5.34
N LYS A 243 16.70 27.31 -4.87
CA LYS A 243 16.76 26.13 -5.72
C LYS A 243 15.46 26.01 -6.51
N GLU A 244 14.32 26.09 -5.86
CA GLU A 244 12.99 26.03 -6.50
C GLU A 244 12.79 27.14 -7.53
N ALA A 245 13.27 28.37 -7.26
CA ALA A 245 13.21 29.47 -8.22
C ALA A 245 14.02 29.20 -9.49
N ARG A 246 15.16 28.51 -9.37
CA ARG A 246 15.96 28.08 -10.53
C ARG A 246 15.26 27.00 -11.33
N GLU A 247 14.68 26.00 -10.63
CA GLU A 247 13.95 24.89 -11.25
C GLU A 247 12.66 25.38 -11.93
N ALA A 248 11.94 26.31 -11.34
CA ALA A 248 10.74 26.93 -11.89
C ALA A 248 11.03 28.01 -12.97
N GLY A 249 12.30 28.32 -13.25
CA GLY A 249 12.72 29.34 -14.22
C GLY A 249 12.59 30.79 -13.72
N SER A 250 11.92 31.04 -12.59
CA SER A 250 11.84 32.36 -11.95
C SER A 250 11.40 32.28 -10.49
N ALA A 251 11.75 33.33 -9.72
CA ALA A 251 11.27 33.44 -8.32
C ALA A 251 9.75 33.67 -8.26
N GLY A 252 9.17 34.35 -9.27
CA GLY A 252 7.72 34.55 -9.34
C GLY A 252 6.95 33.25 -9.56
N ALA A 253 7.43 32.38 -10.45
CA ALA A 253 6.83 31.06 -10.69
C ALA A 253 6.91 30.15 -9.44
N ALA A 254 8.07 30.10 -8.78
CA ALA A 254 8.22 29.34 -7.54
C ALA A 254 7.32 29.85 -6.40
N LEU A 255 7.18 31.18 -6.27
CA LEU A 255 6.26 31.76 -5.28
C LEU A 255 4.80 31.45 -5.62
N ALA A 256 4.41 31.53 -6.87
CA ALA A 256 3.06 31.21 -7.33
C ALA A 256 2.72 29.73 -7.05
N ASP A 257 3.65 28.80 -7.31
CA ASP A 257 3.50 27.38 -6.97
C ASP A 257 3.33 27.18 -5.47
N ARG A 258 4.19 27.76 -4.63
CA ARG A 258 4.04 27.68 -3.18
C ARG A 258 2.70 28.22 -2.68
N LEU A 259 2.22 29.32 -3.26
CA LEU A 259 0.92 29.90 -2.91
C LEU A 259 -0.24 28.99 -3.33
N ALA A 260 -0.14 28.32 -4.47
CA ALA A 260 -1.16 27.38 -4.92
C ALA A 260 -1.27 26.19 -3.95
N TRP A 261 -0.16 25.56 -3.57
CA TRP A 261 -0.13 24.49 -2.58
C TRP A 261 -0.64 24.94 -1.20
N SER A 262 -0.23 26.12 -0.75
CA SER A 262 -0.70 26.70 0.51
C SER A 262 -2.20 26.97 0.55
N LYS A 263 -2.81 27.40 -0.58
CA LYS A 263 -4.26 27.57 -0.68
C LYS A 263 -5.02 26.25 -0.53
N MET A 264 -4.46 25.15 -1.00
CA MET A 264 -5.00 23.81 -0.83
C MET A 264 -4.73 23.23 0.56
N ARG A 265 -3.91 23.89 1.39
CA ARG A 265 -3.43 23.38 2.69
C ARG A 265 -2.73 22.04 2.55
N MET A 266 -1.88 21.91 1.54
CA MET A 266 -1.10 20.72 1.22
C MET A 266 0.35 21.10 0.97
N ALA A 267 1.25 20.14 1.09
CA ALA A 267 2.66 20.29 0.77
C ALA A 267 3.06 19.38 -0.40
N ALA A 268 3.62 19.96 -1.47
CA ALA A 268 4.08 19.19 -2.64
C ALA A 268 5.15 18.14 -2.30
N THR A 269 5.78 18.25 -1.13
CA THR A 269 6.81 17.34 -0.61
C THR A 269 6.25 16.30 0.36
N ASP A 270 4.97 16.33 0.65
CA ASP A 270 4.26 15.33 1.44
C ASP A 270 3.90 14.14 0.53
N ILE A 271 4.84 13.21 0.40
CA ILE A 271 4.73 12.03 -0.47
C ILE A 271 4.21 10.83 0.34
N ALA A 272 4.62 10.76 1.60
CA ALA A 272 4.25 9.69 2.52
C ALA A 272 3.94 10.28 3.89
N ASP A 273 2.76 9.98 4.44
CA ASP A 273 2.28 10.51 5.73
C ASP A 273 3.24 10.22 6.89
N VAL A 274 3.90 9.06 6.85
CA VAL A 274 4.89 8.63 7.83
C VAL A 274 6.17 8.25 7.11
N SER A 275 7.29 8.76 7.59
CA SER A 275 8.57 8.67 6.89
C SER A 275 9.65 7.96 7.71
N GLY A 276 10.83 7.77 7.10
CA GLY A 276 12.03 7.26 7.76
C GLY A 276 12.54 8.11 8.93
N ALA A 277 11.84 9.18 9.26
CA ALA A 277 12.11 9.94 10.49
C ALA A 277 11.78 9.15 11.75
N ILE A 278 10.78 8.28 11.69
CA ILE A 278 10.43 7.36 12.77
C ILE A 278 10.52 5.89 12.35
N TYR A 279 10.43 5.60 11.05
CA TYR A 279 10.53 4.23 10.55
C TYR A 279 11.98 3.80 10.31
N THR A 280 12.29 2.58 10.74
CA THR A 280 13.41 1.77 10.25
C THR A 280 12.87 0.78 9.24
N TYR A 281 13.27 0.90 7.99
CA TYR A 281 12.83 0.00 6.92
C TYR A 281 13.58 -1.32 7.00
N THR A 282 12.87 -2.43 6.81
CA THR A 282 13.43 -3.76 7.00
C THR A 282 13.27 -4.64 5.76
N LEU A 283 14.23 -5.53 5.56
CA LEU A 283 14.14 -6.64 4.62
C LEU A 283 14.23 -7.95 5.42
N ASN A 284 13.16 -8.75 5.38
CA ASN A 284 13.05 -9.98 6.19
C ASN A 284 13.27 -9.75 7.70
N GLY A 285 12.89 -8.58 8.20
CA GLY A 285 13.09 -8.19 9.61
C GLY A 285 14.52 -7.71 9.94
N HIS A 286 15.40 -7.59 8.95
CA HIS A 286 16.74 -7.04 9.13
C HIS A 286 16.73 -5.54 8.84
N ALA A 287 17.23 -4.74 9.77
CA ALA A 287 17.54 -3.34 9.52
C ALA A 287 18.71 -3.20 8.51
N PRO A 288 18.89 -2.01 7.90
CA PRO A 288 19.92 -1.84 6.88
C PRO A 288 21.36 -2.19 7.32
N ASP A 289 21.70 -1.97 8.57
CA ASP A 289 23.01 -2.32 9.16
C ASP A 289 23.20 -3.82 9.39
N MET A 290 22.11 -4.56 9.60
CA MET A 290 22.12 -6.02 9.78
C MET A 290 22.33 -6.79 8.49
N ASN A 291 21.95 -6.22 7.37
CA ASN A 291 22.08 -6.76 6.01
C ASN A 291 21.65 -8.24 5.85
N TRP A 292 20.46 -8.50 5.32
CA TRP A 292 20.07 -9.85 4.92
C TRP A 292 20.92 -10.36 3.75
N SER A 293 21.26 -11.66 3.72
CA SER A 293 22.05 -12.26 2.64
C SER A 293 21.37 -13.50 2.08
N GLY A 294 21.22 -13.53 0.74
CA GLY A 294 20.83 -14.69 -0.04
C GLY A 294 22.01 -15.20 -0.87
N LEU A 295 22.19 -16.52 -0.92
CA LEU A 295 23.32 -17.13 -1.63
C LEU A 295 22.93 -17.55 -3.05
N PHE A 296 23.89 -17.46 -3.97
CA PHE A 296 23.77 -18.00 -5.32
C PHE A 296 25.12 -18.62 -5.79
N ARG A 297 25.07 -19.42 -6.85
CA ARG A 297 26.24 -19.78 -7.65
C ARG A 297 26.16 -19.07 -8.99
N PRO A 298 27.28 -18.60 -9.57
CA PRO A 298 27.27 -17.97 -10.88
C PRO A 298 26.54 -18.82 -11.93
N GLY A 299 25.58 -18.18 -12.63
CA GLY A 299 24.74 -18.84 -13.64
C GLY A 299 23.41 -19.41 -13.12
N GLU A 300 23.24 -19.59 -11.81
CA GLU A 300 21.95 -20.00 -11.23
C GLU A 300 20.86 -18.95 -11.48
N LYS A 301 19.65 -19.41 -11.75
CA LYS A 301 18.42 -18.59 -11.73
C LYS A 301 17.95 -18.48 -10.29
N VAL A 302 17.89 -17.26 -9.79
CA VAL A 302 17.42 -16.95 -8.43
C VAL A 302 16.08 -16.25 -8.52
N ARG A 303 15.04 -16.84 -7.92
CA ARG A 303 13.74 -16.22 -7.77
C ARG A 303 13.69 -15.44 -6.46
N LEU A 304 13.29 -14.20 -6.55
CA LEU A 304 13.07 -13.31 -5.41
C LEU A 304 11.58 -12.98 -5.37
N ARG A 305 10.92 -13.40 -4.29
CA ARG A 305 9.49 -13.20 -4.06
C ARG A 305 9.31 -11.97 -3.18
N PHE A 306 9.16 -10.82 -3.82
CA PHE A 306 8.94 -9.56 -3.12
C PHE A 306 7.52 -9.47 -2.58
N ILE A 307 7.41 -9.13 -1.31
CA ILE A 307 6.17 -8.83 -0.61
C ILE A 307 6.37 -7.49 0.08
N ASN A 308 5.51 -6.53 -0.17
CA ASN A 308 5.48 -5.31 0.63
C ASN A 308 4.43 -5.41 1.73
N GLY A 309 4.84 -5.79 2.94
CA GLY A 309 3.99 -5.83 4.13
C GLY A 309 4.08 -4.56 4.98
N SER A 310 4.55 -3.46 4.42
CA SER A 310 4.53 -2.16 5.09
C SER A 310 3.13 -1.59 5.12
N THR A 311 2.76 -1.01 6.23
CA THR A 311 1.42 -0.43 6.41
C THR A 311 1.27 0.97 5.82
N MET A 312 2.40 1.70 5.61
CA MET A 312 2.37 3.07 5.10
C MET A 312 3.41 3.36 4.00
N THR A 313 4.35 2.42 3.71
CA THR A 313 5.49 2.71 2.84
C THR A 313 5.39 2.01 1.50
N PHE A 314 5.63 2.75 0.42
CA PHE A 314 5.95 2.25 -0.91
C PHE A 314 7.46 2.15 -1.08
N PHE A 315 7.92 1.13 -1.79
CA PHE A 315 9.35 0.96 -2.08
C PHE A 315 9.64 0.94 -3.56
N ASP A 316 10.73 1.61 -3.95
CA ASP A 316 11.32 1.50 -5.28
C ASP A 316 12.52 0.56 -5.19
N ILE A 317 12.45 -0.56 -5.92
CA ILE A 317 13.37 -1.69 -5.80
C ILE A 317 14.25 -1.79 -7.02
N ARG A 318 15.56 -1.90 -6.80
CA ARG A 318 16.54 -2.18 -7.83
C ARG A 318 17.66 -3.08 -7.33
N ILE A 319 18.26 -3.82 -8.24
CA ILE A 319 19.46 -4.65 -7.98
C ILE A 319 20.54 -4.21 -8.97
N PRO A 320 21.36 -3.20 -8.63
CA PRO A 320 22.32 -2.63 -9.56
C PRO A 320 23.25 -3.66 -10.21
N GLY A 321 23.27 -3.69 -11.54
CA GLY A 321 24.08 -4.61 -12.33
C GLY A 321 23.43 -5.95 -12.62
N LEU A 322 22.15 -6.17 -12.21
CA LEU A 322 21.34 -7.31 -12.64
C LEU A 322 20.06 -6.84 -13.31
N GLU A 323 19.73 -7.43 -14.46
CA GLU A 323 18.40 -7.34 -15.03
C GLU A 323 17.43 -8.16 -14.17
N MET A 324 16.30 -7.59 -13.83
CA MET A 324 15.22 -8.24 -13.12
C MET A 324 14.12 -8.63 -14.10
N LEU A 325 13.80 -9.92 -14.17
CA LEU A 325 12.73 -10.43 -14.98
C LEU A 325 11.49 -10.64 -14.12
N VAL A 326 10.51 -9.73 -14.19
CA VAL A 326 9.27 -9.85 -13.43
C VAL A 326 8.40 -10.91 -14.08
N VAL A 327 8.02 -11.95 -13.33
CA VAL A 327 7.31 -13.13 -13.83
C VAL A 327 5.95 -13.37 -13.17
N GLN A 328 5.69 -12.77 -12.01
CA GLN A 328 4.39 -12.79 -11.34
C GLN A 328 4.08 -11.42 -10.75
N ALA A 329 2.79 -11.08 -10.74
CA ALA A 329 2.21 -9.94 -10.03
C ALA A 329 1.05 -10.46 -9.18
N ASP A 330 1.02 -10.14 -7.88
CA ASP A 330 0.01 -10.58 -6.93
C ASP A 330 -0.30 -12.09 -7.02
N GLY A 331 0.78 -12.90 -7.06
CA GLY A 331 0.72 -14.35 -7.12
C GLY A 331 0.30 -14.95 -8.46
N ASN A 332 0.01 -14.13 -9.48
CA ASN A 332 -0.43 -14.59 -10.80
C ASN A 332 0.66 -14.46 -11.86
N ASP A 333 0.80 -15.49 -12.69
CA ASP A 333 1.79 -15.51 -13.77
C ASP A 333 1.49 -14.43 -14.82
N ILE A 334 2.52 -13.66 -15.17
CA ILE A 334 2.50 -12.69 -16.27
C ILE A 334 3.53 -13.07 -17.33
N GLU A 335 3.38 -12.54 -18.53
CA GLU A 335 4.44 -12.59 -19.52
C GLU A 335 5.68 -11.87 -18.95
N PRO A 336 6.87 -12.49 -19.01
CA PRO A 336 8.05 -11.95 -18.35
C PRO A 336 8.42 -10.54 -18.83
N VAL A 337 8.58 -9.59 -17.91
CA VAL A 337 8.93 -8.19 -18.20
C VAL A 337 10.33 -7.91 -17.67
N PRO A 338 11.33 -7.60 -18.54
CA PRO A 338 12.66 -7.21 -18.11
C PRO A 338 12.69 -5.76 -17.65
N VAL A 339 13.15 -5.52 -16.42
CA VAL A 339 13.21 -4.19 -15.79
C VAL A 339 14.53 -3.99 -15.06
N ASP A 340 14.87 -2.72 -14.81
CA ASP A 340 15.99 -2.32 -13.96
C ASP A 340 15.50 -1.90 -12.57
N GLU A 341 14.22 -1.51 -12.48
CA GLU A 341 13.59 -1.02 -11.26
C GLU A 341 12.08 -1.25 -11.30
N PHE A 342 11.45 -1.37 -10.13
CA PHE A 342 9.99 -1.36 -10.01
C PHE A 342 9.57 -0.77 -8.66
N ARG A 343 8.41 -0.09 -8.64
CA ARG A 343 7.72 0.30 -7.40
C ARG A 343 6.84 -0.84 -6.94
N ILE A 344 6.79 -1.07 -5.63
CA ILE A 344 5.86 -1.99 -4.98
C ILE A 344 5.09 -1.23 -3.90
N GLY A 345 3.78 -1.15 -4.06
CA GLY A 345 2.89 -0.53 -3.08
C GLY A 345 2.59 -1.45 -1.90
N GLY A 346 2.03 -0.88 -0.83
CA GLY A 346 1.59 -1.67 0.33
C GLY A 346 0.68 -2.82 -0.10
N ALA A 347 0.95 -4.00 0.40
CA ALA A 347 0.25 -5.26 0.13
C ALA A 347 0.46 -5.90 -1.25
N GLU A 348 1.13 -5.27 -2.22
CA GLU A 348 1.46 -5.92 -3.49
C GLU A 348 2.52 -7.00 -3.35
N THR A 349 2.52 -7.95 -4.30
CA THR A 349 3.61 -8.92 -4.45
C THR A 349 4.10 -8.99 -5.89
N TYR A 350 5.42 -9.12 -6.06
CA TYR A 350 6.06 -9.37 -7.36
C TYR A 350 7.11 -10.46 -7.23
N ASP A 351 7.07 -11.45 -8.12
CA ASP A 351 8.13 -12.43 -8.23
C ASP A 351 9.06 -12.07 -9.39
N VAL A 352 10.34 -12.04 -9.08
CA VAL A 352 11.40 -11.61 -9.98
C VAL A 352 12.44 -12.69 -10.11
N ILE A 353 12.88 -12.99 -11.34
CA ILE A 353 14.01 -13.88 -11.59
C ILE A 353 15.23 -13.03 -11.98
N VAL A 354 16.35 -13.28 -11.32
CA VAL A 354 17.66 -12.74 -11.67
C VAL A 354 18.64 -13.87 -11.94
N GLN A 355 19.65 -13.63 -12.78
CA GLN A 355 20.67 -14.61 -13.10
C GLN A 355 22.07 -14.01 -12.99
N PRO A 356 22.64 -13.92 -11.76
CA PRO A 356 23.99 -13.43 -11.56
C PRO A 356 25.01 -14.37 -12.22
N ARG A 357 25.95 -13.82 -12.99
CA ARG A 357 26.96 -14.61 -13.71
C ARG A 357 28.36 -14.46 -13.13
N ASP A 358 28.57 -13.46 -12.29
CA ASP A 358 29.87 -13.11 -11.70
C ASP A 358 29.94 -13.58 -10.25
N GLU A 359 31.15 -13.70 -9.70
CA GLU A 359 31.39 -13.97 -8.28
C GLU A 359 31.37 -12.72 -7.39
N ARG A 360 30.65 -11.67 -7.77
CA ARG A 360 30.47 -10.44 -6.97
C ARG A 360 29.17 -10.45 -6.20
N ALA A 361 29.11 -9.64 -5.14
CA ALA A 361 27.88 -9.38 -4.41
C ALA A 361 27.04 -8.31 -5.09
N TYR A 362 25.71 -8.46 -5.04
CA TYR A 362 24.72 -7.53 -5.60
C TYR A 362 23.79 -7.03 -4.50
N ALA A 363 23.60 -5.71 -4.42
CA ALA A 363 22.67 -5.13 -3.46
C ALA A 363 21.23 -5.28 -3.92
N ILE A 364 20.38 -5.87 -3.09
CA ILE A 364 18.94 -5.67 -3.17
C ILE A 364 18.67 -4.37 -2.43
N PHE A 365 18.26 -3.33 -3.16
CA PHE A 365 18.09 -1.99 -2.61
C PHE A 365 16.64 -1.55 -2.80
N ALA A 366 15.93 -1.35 -1.69
CA ALA A 366 14.55 -0.92 -1.65
C ALA A 366 14.47 0.43 -0.93
N GLN A 367 14.47 1.53 -1.68
CA GLN A 367 14.33 2.88 -1.13
C GLN A 367 12.86 3.24 -0.94
N SER A 368 12.52 3.95 0.14
CA SER A 368 11.16 4.49 0.31
C SER A 368 10.86 5.51 -0.79
N GLU A 369 9.59 5.61 -1.21
CA GLU A 369 9.19 6.52 -2.29
C GLU A 369 9.50 7.98 -1.98
N ASP A 370 9.42 8.37 -0.70
CA ASP A 370 9.75 9.71 -0.22
C ASP A 370 11.25 9.97 -0.02
N ARG A 371 12.10 8.95 -0.26
CA ARG A 371 13.58 9.02 -0.13
C ARG A 371 14.06 9.39 1.27
N THR A 372 13.36 8.98 2.31
CA THR A 372 13.80 9.22 3.71
C THR A 372 14.58 8.04 4.29
N GLY A 373 14.53 6.87 3.65
CA GLY A 373 15.30 5.70 4.07
C GLY A 373 15.22 4.56 3.06
N TYR A 374 15.77 3.41 3.43
CA TYR A 374 15.80 2.22 2.58
C TYR A 374 15.87 0.94 3.42
N ALA A 375 15.38 -0.15 2.85
CA ALA A 375 15.73 -1.51 3.27
C ALA A 375 16.80 -2.07 2.32
N ARG A 376 17.63 -3.01 2.81
CA ARG A 376 18.68 -3.62 2.00
C ARG A 376 18.84 -5.11 2.26
N GLY A 377 19.32 -5.80 1.24
CA GLY A 377 19.86 -7.15 1.31
C GLY A 377 21.04 -7.30 0.35
N THR A 378 21.70 -8.44 0.40
CA THR A 378 22.80 -8.81 -0.49
C THR A 378 22.51 -10.16 -1.13
N LEU A 379 22.64 -10.27 -2.45
CA LEU A 379 22.82 -11.53 -3.13
C LEU A 379 24.32 -11.76 -3.33
N ALA A 380 24.85 -12.87 -2.84
CA ALA A 380 26.28 -13.13 -2.85
C ALA A 380 26.62 -14.60 -3.13
N PRO A 381 27.78 -14.90 -3.74
CA PRO A 381 28.25 -16.27 -3.84
C PRO A 381 28.74 -16.86 -2.50
N ARG A 382 29.04 -16.02 -1.50
CA ARG A 382 29.48 -16.41 -0.15
C ARG A 382 28.89 -15.50 0.92
N GLU A 383 28.68 -16.04 2.14
CA GLU A 383 28.03 -15.35 3.28
C GLU A 383 28.79 -14.11 3.80
N ASP A 384 30.13 -14.08 3.60
CA ASP A 384 30.99 -12.99 4.08
C ASP A 384 30.97 -11.74 3.19
N MET A 385 30.28 -11.79 2.06
CA MET A 385 30.26 -10.69 1.10
C MET A 385 29.06 -9.75 1.37
N ILE A 386 29.35 -8.46 1.36
CA ILE A 386 28.34 -7.39 1.45
C ILE A 386 28.44 -6.51 0.20
N ALA A 387 27.32 -6.30 -0.48
CA ALA A 387 27.30 -5.47 -1.67
C ALA A 387 27.35 -3.97 -1.31
N PRO A 388 28.05 -3.15 -2.10
CA PRO A 388 27.97 -1.70 -1.96
C PRO A 388 26.57 -1.20 -2.32
N LEU A 389 26.11 -0.19 -1.60
CA LEU A 389 24.81 0.43 -1.87
C LEU A 389 24.91 1.46 -2.99
N PRO A 390 23.91 1.55 -3.87
CA PRO A 390 23.79 2.66 -4.79
C PRO A 390 23.39 3.93 -4.01
N PRO A 391 23.62 5.12 -4.58
CA PRO A 391 23.06 6.34 -4.03
C PRO A 391 21.53 6.29 -4.07
N MET A 392 20.88 6.93 -3.11
CA MET A 392 19.44 7.17 -3.16
C MET A 392 19.11 8.15 -4.30
N ASP A 393 17.97 7.95 -4.92
CA ASP A 393 17.47 8.85 -5.96
C ASP A 393 17.06 10.22 -5.38
N PRO A 394 16.97 11.25 -6.23
CA PRO A 394 16.41 12.52 -5.81
C PRO A 394 14.99 12.35 -5.27
N ARG A 395 14.66 13.13 -4.24
CA ARG A 395 13.31 13.14 -3.67
C ARG A 395 12.30 13.65 -4.68
N PRO A 396 11.20 12.93 -4.94
CA PRO A 396 10.14 13.41 -5.79
C PRO A 396 9.41 14.61 -5.14
N VAL A 397 8.85 15.45 -5.98
CA VAL A 397 7.99 16.57 -5.59
C VAL A 397 6.77 16.50 -6.49
N ARG A 398 5.59 16.41 -5.92
CA ARG A 398 4.34 16.35 -6.68
C ARG A 398 4.08 17.67 -7.40
N THR A 399 3.49 17.57 -8.58
CA THR A 399 3.08 18.71 -9.38
C THR A 399 1.56 18.81 -9.46
N MET A 400 1.04 19.94 -9.92
CA MET A 400 -0.42 20.08 -10.16
C MET A 400 -0.91 19.11 -11.24
N VAL A 401 -0.06 18.73 -12.18
CA VAL A 401 -0.39 17.73 -13.20
C VAL A 401 -0.58 16.34 -12.57
N ASP A 402 0.31 15.96 -11.64
CA ASP A 402 0.20 14.68 -10.91
C ASP A 402 -1.10 14.60 -10.09
N MET A 403 -1.61 15.76 -9.67
CA MET A 403 -2.87 15.89 -8.91
C MET A 403 -4.13 15.88 -9.81
N GLY A 404 -3.99 15.67 -11.12
CA GLY A 404 -5.12 15.75 -12.05
C GLY A 404 -5.74 17.14 -12.17
N MET A 405 -4.97 18.21 -11.87
CA MET A 405 -5.41 19.60 -12.00
C MET A 405 -5.15 20.17 -13.40
N GLY A 406 -4.68 19.35 -14.34
CA GLY A 406 -4.35 19.78 -15.70
C GLY A 406 -3.16 20.75 -15.74
N ASN A 407 -2.99 21.46 -16.87
CA ASN A 407 -1.93 22.45 -17.07
C ASN A 407 -2.29 23.82 -16.45
N MET A 408 -2.87 23.84 -15.24
CA MET A 408 -3.14 25.10 -14.55
C MET A 408 -1.83 25.87 -14.34
N LYS A 409 -1.76 27.08 -14.89
CA LYS A 409 -0.64 27.96 -14.58
C LYS A 409 -0.70 28.39 -13.12
N PRO A 410 0.45 28.47 -12.43
CA PRO A 410 0.48 28.94 -11.06
C PRO A 410 -0.20 30.32 -10.94
N GLY A 411 -1.28 30.39 -10.14
CA GLY A 411 -2.03 31.63 -9.94
C GLY A 411 -3.40 31.73 -10.64
N GLU A 412 -3.75 30.80 -11.52
CA GLU A 412 -5.11 30.71 -12.06
C GLU A 412 -6.09 30.18 -10.99
N SER A 413 -7.24 30.85 -10.85
CA SER A 413 -8.30 30.46 -9.93
C SER A 413 -9.24 29.48 -10.62
N MET A 414 -9.75 28.47 -9.88
CA MET A 414 -10.80 27.56 -10.36
C MET A 414 -12.08 28.29 -10.82
N LYS A 415 -12.22 29.57 -10.53
CA LYS A 415 -13.34 30.39 -11.00
C LYS A 415 -13.15 30.94 -12.41
N ASP A 416 -11.94 30.93 -12.93
CA ASP A 416 -11.58 31.50 -14.23
C ASP A 416 -11.56 30.47 -15.35
N MET A 417 -11.87 29.20 -15.06
CA MET A 417 -12.05 28.16 -16.07
C MET A 417 -13.42 28.32 -16.73
N ASP A 418 -13.41 28.78 -17.97
CA ASP A 418 -14.58 28.71 -18.86
C ASP A 418 -14.87 27.24 -19.20
N MET A 419 -15.83 26.63 -18.47
CA MET A 419 -16.28 25.23 -18.66
C MET A 419 -17.20 25.08 -19.89
N SER A 420 -17.30 26.09 -20.73
CA SER A 420 -18.14 26.06 -21.95
C SER A 420 -17.42 25.50 -23.18
N GLY A 421 -16.21 24.95 -23.03
CA GLY A 421 -15.47 24.28 -24.09
C GLY A 421 -16.23 23.08 -24.65
N ASP A 422 -16.73 23.26 -25.85
CA ASP A 422 -17.46 22.33 -26.69
C ASP A 422 -16.76 20.94 -26.77
N MET A 423 -17.32 19.93 -26.09
CA MET A 423 -16.86 18.53 -26.14
C MET A 423 -17.27 17.83 -27.45
N SER A 424 -17.76 18.56 -28.46
CA SER A 424 -18.18 18.00 -29.75
C SER A 424 -17.02 17.66 -30.72
N GLY A 425 -15.77 17.93 -30.35
CA GLY A 425 -14.58 17.84 -31.20
C GLY A 425 -13.68 16.61 -31.03
N MET A 426 -13.92 15.69 -30.11
CA MET A 426 -13.15 14.44 -30.04
C MET A 426 -13.66 13.44 -31.06
N LYS A 427 -13.11 13.49 -32.26
CA LYS A 427 -13.18 12.41 -33.25
C LYS A 427 -12.43 11.20 -32.66
N MET A 428 -13.14 10.09 -32.50
CA MET A 428 -12.52 8.77 -32.40
C MET A 428 -11.93 8.42 -33.76
N ASP A 429 -10.66 8.70 -33.97
CA ASP A 429 -9.89 8.14 -35.07
C ASP A 429 -9.47 6.72 -34.69
N GLY A 430 -10.31 5.76 -35.04
CA GLY A 430 -9.99 4.34 -35.11
C GLY A 430 -10.31 3.86 -36.51
N ASP A 431 -9.27 3.50 -37.27
CA ASP A 431 -9.30 2.97 -38.62
C ASP A 431 -10.35 1.87 -38.80
N MET A 432 -11.51 2.22 -39.35
CA MET A 432 -12.49 1.30 -39.91
C MET A 432 -12.98 1.83 -41.28
N ALA A 433 -12.06 2.28 -42.11
CA ALA A 433 -12.37 2.58 -43.52
C ALA A 433 -12.11 1.32 -44.37
N GLY A 434 -13.15 0.56 -44.65
CA GLY A 434 -13.02 -0.54 -45.62
C GLY A 434 -14.03 -1.70 -45.60
N MET A 435 -15.14 -1.61 -44.86
CA MET A 435 -16.21 -2.62 -44.99
C MET A 435 -17.53 -1.99 -45.42
N ASP A 436 -17.97 -2.35 -46.62
CA ASP A 436 -19.28 -1.98 -47.15
C ASP A 436 -20.39 -2.76 -46.41
N MET A 437 -21.02 -2.09 -45.44
CA MET A 437 -22.05 -2.64 -44.56
C MET A 437 -23.47 -2.32 -45.05
N LYS A 438 -23.71 -2.30 -46.34
CA LYS A 438 -25.07 -2.24 -46.92
C LYS A 438 -25.74 -3.61 -46.87
N GLY A 439 -26.51 -3.88 -45.79
CA GLY A 439 -27.41 -5.05 -45.78
C GLY A 439 -27.53 -5.80 -44.45
N MET A 440 -26.89 -5.38 -43.37
CA MET A 440 -27.14 -6.02 -42.07
C MET A 440 -28.15 -5.22 -41.24
N ASP A 441 -29.27 -5.88 -40.94
CA ASP A 441 -30.28 -5.36 -40.01
C ASP A 441 -29.69 -5.34 -38.59
N MET A 442 -29.22 -4.14 -38.14
CA MET A 442 -28.64 -3.90 -36.82
C MET A 442 -29.67 -3.74 -35.70
N SER A 443 -30.98 -3.93 -36.00
CA SER A 443 -32.06 -3.73 -35.02
C SER A 443 -32.11 -4.81 -33.92
N HIS A 444 -31.38 -5.92 -34.06
CA HIS A 444 -31.36 -7.03 -33.09
C HIS A 444 -30.04 -7.16 -32.29
N MET A 445 -29.08 -6.28 -32.50
CA MET A 445 -27.84 -6.22 -31.70
C MET A 445 -27.78 -4.98 -30.78
N ALA A 446 -28.85 -4.68 -30.08
CA ALA A 446 -28.76 -3.77 -28.95
C ALA A 446 -27.95 -4.47 -27.82
N MET A 447 -26.66 -4.20 -27.74
CA MET A 447 -25.89 -4.57 -26.55
C MET A 447 -26.68 -4.09 -25.32
N PRO A 448 -26.90 -4.91 -24.30
CA PRO A 448 -27.58 -4.46 -23.10
C PRO A 448 -26.83 -3.23 -22.56
N LYS A 449 -27.55 -2.15 -22.36
CA LYS A 449 -26.96 -0.89 -21.85
C LYS A 449 -26.40 -1.18 -20.47
N MET A 450 -25.09 -1.01 -20.29
CA MET A 450 -24.43 -1.19 -19.02
C MET A 450 -25.04 -0.20 -18.00
N GLU A 451 -25.44 -0.67 -16.84
CA GLU A 451 -25.88 0.16 -15.72
C GLU A 451 -24.65 0.89 -15.14
N VAL A 452 -24.74 2.18 -14.91
CA VAL A 452 -23.65 2.98 -14.34
C VAL A 452 -24.11 3.55 -12.99
N ASP A 453 -23.45 3.10 -11.94
CA ASP A 453 -23.60 3.62 -10.58
C ASP A 453 -22.52 4.68 -10.35
N ASP A 454 -22.82 5.90 -10.76
CA ASP A 454 -21.97 7.07 -10.63
C ASP A 454 -22.60 8.08 -9.66
N PRO A 455 -22.05 8.24 -8.46
CA PRO A 455 -22.53 9.23 -7.50
C PRO A 455 -22.22 10.67 -7.93
N GLY A 456 -21.46 10.84 -9.02
CA GLY A 456 -20.89 12.11 -9.44
C GLY A 456 -19.73 12.57 -8.56
N PRO A 457 -19.05 13.64 -8.95
CA PRO A 457 -17.89 14.14 -8.21
C PRO A 457 -18.31 14.61 -6.82
N PRO A 458 -17.66 14.12 -5.76
CA PRO A 458 -18.02 14.44 -4.38
C PRO A 458 -17.83 15.93 -4.10
N PRO A 459 -18.69 16.53 -3.23
CA PRO A 459 -18.54 17.94 -2.88
C PRO A 459 -17.23 18.18 -2.10
N ILE A 460 -16.63 19.35 -2.29
CA ILE A 460 -15.52 19.79 -1.44
C ILE A 460 -16.10 20.24 -0.10
N ASN A 461 -15.69 19.59 0.97
CA ASN A 461 -16.17 19.82 2.33
C ASN A 461 -15.11 19.40 3.37
N VAL A 462 -15.52 19.22 4.63
CA VAL A 462 -14.62 18.80 5.74
C VAL A 462 -14.02 17.41 5.52
N GLU A 463 -14.67 16.53 4.79
CA GLU A 463 -14.23 15.15 4.55
C GLU A 463 -13.52 14.98 3.19
N ASN A 464 -13.70 15.95 2.31
CA ASN A 464 -13.11 15.95 0.97
C ASN A 464 -12.56 17.33 0.63
N GLN A 465 -11.26 17.48 0.67
CA GLN A 465 -10.54 18.74 0.55
C GLN A 465 -10.34 19.16 -0.91
N MET A 466 -10.29 18.21 -1.85
CA MET A 466 -10.01 18.47 -3.25
C MET A 466 -10.69 17.46 -4.18
N ARG A 467 -10.60 17.72 -5.49
CA ARG A 467 -11.00 16.80 -6.56
C ARG A 467 -9.99 16.86 -7.69
N ALA A 468 -9.73 15.74 -8.31
CA ALA A 468 -9.03 15.70 -9.59
C ALA A 468 -9.97 16.26 -10.68
N MET A 469 -9.62 17.42 -11.23
CA MET A 469 -10.47 18.07 -12.25
C MET A 469 -10.37 17.39 -13.61
N MET A 470 -9.22 16.78 -13.90
CA MET A 470 -8.92 16.08 -15.15
C MET A 470 -8.20 14.76 -14.83
N PRO A 471 -8.89 13.77 -14.22
CA PRO A 471 -8.29 12.50 -13.91
C PRO A 471 -7.92 11.75 -15.20
N ILE A 472 -6.69 11.23 -15.28
CA ILE A 472 -6.16 10.55 -16.46
C ILE A 472 -5.79 9.10 -16.15
N ASP A 473 -5.70 8.27 -17.20
CA ASP A 473 -5.11 6.93 -17.09
C ASP A 473 -3.59 7.04 -16.83
N ARG A 474 -3.18 6.64 -15.62
CA ARG A 474 -1.78 6.57 -15.21
C ARG A 474 -1.22 5.15 -15.18
N THR A 475 -1.90 4.17 -15.76
CA THR A 475 -1.42 2.77 -15.80
C THR A 475 -0.07 2.63 -16.53
N GLY A 476 0.28 3.57 -17.41
CA GLY A 476 1.59 3.66 -18.07
C GLY A 476 2.66 4.45 -17.30
N SER A 477 2.31 5.12 -16.18
CA SER A 477 3.29 5.79 -15.31
C SER A 477 3.88 4.79 -14.32
N PRO A 478 5.20 4.79 -14.11
CA PRO A 478 5.85 3.95 -13.10
C PRO A 478 5.69 4.50 -11.67
N GLY A 479 5.12 5.67 -11.52
CA GLY A 479 4.98 6.41 -10.26
C GLY A 479 5.90 7.62 -10.16
N ASP A 480 5.50 8.57 -9.31
CA ASP A 480 6.21 9.85 -9.16
C ASP A 480 7.67 9.64 -8.73
N GLY A 481 8.58 10.34 -9.42
CA GLY A 481 10.02 10.24 -9.17
C GLY A 481 10.73 9.07 -9.86
N LEU A 482 10.02 8.26 -10.63
CA LEU A 482 10.57 7.15 -11.42
C LEU A 482 10.57 7.44 -12.93
N GLU A 483 9.80 8.43 -13.36
CA GLU A 483 9.80 8.85 -14.75
C GLU A 483 11.15 9.47 -15.14
N ASN A 484 11.63 9.12 -16.34
CA ASN A 484 12.83 9.70 -16.95
C ASN A 484 14.12 9.56 -16.11
N ASN A 485 14.19 8.56 -15.22
CA ASN A 485 15.36 8.31 -14.39
C ASN A 485 16.47 7.52 -15.10
N GLY A 486 16.31 7.23 -16.39
CA GLY A 486 17.27 6.51 -17.22
C GLY A 486 17.24 4.98 -17.06
N ARG A 487 16.29 4.44 -16.28
CA ARG A 487 16.10 2.99 -16.03
C ARG A 487 14.80 2.51 -16.70
N ARG A 488 14.74 1.23 -17.02
CA ARG A 488 13.49 0.56 -17.42
C ARG A 488 12.70 0.28 -16.15
N VAL A 489 11.64 1.03 -15.91
CA VAL A 489 10.81 0.90 -14.72
C VAL A 489 9.51 0.19 -15.07
N LEU A 490 9.09 -0.79 -14.26
CA LEU A 490 7.82 -1.49 -14.42
C LEU A 490 6.63 -0.51 -14.29
N ASN A 491 5.64 -0.67 -15.14
CA ASN A 491 4.34 -0.01 -15.01
C ASN A 491 3.20 -0.99 -15.31
N TYR A 492 1.99 -0.63 -14.97
CA TYR A 492 0.83 -1.51 -15.11
C TYR A 492 0.49 -1.87 -16.56
N LYS A 493 0.76 -1.01 -17.55
CA LYS A 493 0.53 -1.33 -18.97
C LYS A 493 1.35 -2.50 -19.48
N GLN A 494 2.50 -2.78 -18.86
CA GLN A 494 3.39 -3.87 -19.23
C GLN A 494 2.93 -5.23 -18.68
N LEU A 495 2.04 -5.24 -17.67
CA LEU A 495 1.56 -6.48 -17.05
C LEU A 495 0.57 -7.15 -17.98
N ARG A 496 0.91 -8.33 -18.49
CA ARG A 496 0.06 -9.17 -19.33
C ARG A 496 -0.03 -10.57 -18.72
N ALA A 497 -1.23 -11.04 -18.43
CA ALA A 497 -1.43 -12.40 -17.94
C ALA A 497 -0.98 -13.43 -18.99
N THR A 498 -0.40 -14.56 -18.56
CA THR A 498 0.01 -15.66 -19.45
C THR A 498 -1.18 -16.42 -20.06
N ARG A 499 -2.38 -16.17 -19.55
CA ARG A 499 -3.65 -16.81 -19.99
C ARG A 499 -4.76 -15.77 -19.99
N PRO A 500 -5.76 -15.94 -20.87
CA PRO A 500 -6.94 -15.09 -20.84
C PRO A 500 -7.68 -15.25 -19.52
N GLY A 501 -8.41 -14.21 -19.11
CA GLY A 501 -9.26 -14.20 -17.94
C GLY A 501 -10.25 -15.37 -17.95
N ALA A 502 -10.61 -15.85 -16.76
CA ALA A 502 -11.56 -16.95 -16.62
C ALA A 502 -12.99 -16.56 -17.01
N ASP A 503 -13.33 -15.27 -16.93
CA ASP A 503 -14.63 -14.73 -17.32
C ASP A 503 -14.44 -13.63 -18.37
N LEU A 504 -14.80 -13.92 -19.61
CA LEU A 504 -14.68 -12.99 -20.74
C LEU A 504 -15.99 -12.24 -21.04
N ARG A 505 -17.04 -12.44 -20.23
CA ARG A 505 -18.29 -11.69 -20.38
C ARG A 505 -18.04 -10.19 -20.22
N PRO A 506 -18.72 -9.33 -20.97
CA PRO A 506 -18.69 -7.91 -20.71
C PRO A 506 -19.31 -7.60 -19.33
N PRO A 507 -18.88 -6.54 -18.64
CA PRO A 507 -19.52 -6.13 -17.40
C PRO A 507 -20.96 -5.66 -17.66
N THR A 508 -21.86 -5.99 -16.74
CA THR A 508 -23.28 -5.58 -16.80
C THR A 508 -23.52 -4.27 -16.07
N ARG A 509 -22.60 -3.92 -15.15
CA ARG A 509 -22.66 -2.71 -14.33
C ARG A 509 -21.27 -2.11 -14.13
N GLU A 510 -21.20 -0.78 -14.06
CA GLU A 510 -20.02 -0.04 -13.65
C GLU A 510 -20.30 0.68 -12.32
N ILE A 511 -19.38 0.58 -11.38
CA ILE A 511 -19.42 1.26 -10.09
C ILE A 511 -18.25 2.23 -10.06
N ILE A 512 -18.53 3.52 -10.01
CA ILE A 512 -17.51 4.57 -9.93
C ILE A 512 -17.31 4.95 -8.47
N LEU A 513 -16.04 4.90 -8.03
CA LEU A 513 -15.62 5.23 -6.68
C LEU A 513 -14.55 6.32 -6.71
N HIS A 514 -14.87 7.44 -6.11
CA HIS A 514 -13.92 8.50 -5.83
C HIS A 514 -13.16 8.19 -4.54
N LEU A 515 -11.83 8.13 -4.62
CA LEU A 515 -10.97 8.06 -3.44
C LEU A 515 -10.82 9.49 -2.92
N THR A 516 -11.27 9.74 -1.70
CA THR A 516 -11.40 11.09 -1.17
C THR A 516 -10.72 11.23 0.18
N GLY A 517 -10.25 12.44 0.49
CA GLY A 517 -9.62 12.69 1.76
C GLY A 517 -9.50 14.17 2.10
N ASN A 518 -9.17 14.41 3.34
CA ASN A 518 -8.80 15.72 3.86
C ASN A 518 -7.52 15.56 4.69
N MET A 519 -6.39 16.03 4.14
CA MET A 519 -5.08 15.95 4.80
C MET A 519 -5.08 16.73 6.12
N ASP A 520 -5.53 18.00 6.11
CA ASP A 520 -5.56 18.89 7.29
C ASP A 520 -6.37 18.32 8.47
N ARG A 521 -7.33 17.42 8.20
CA ARG A 521 -8.16 16.73 9.21
C ARG A 521 -7.79 15.27 9.38
N TYR A 522 -6.98 14.77 8.48
CA TYR A 522 -6.59 13.39 8.35
C TYR A 522 -7.81 12.44 8.35
N ILE A 523 -8.71 12.71 7.41
CA ILE A 523 -9.94 11.94 7.18
C ILE A 523 -9.88 11.34 5.78
N TRP A 524 -10.25 10.07 5.65
CA TRP A 524 -10.20 9.33 4.41
C TRP A 524 -11.52 8.62 4.12
N GLY A 525 -11.84 8.41 2.85
CA GLY A 525 -13.09 7.75 2.50
C GLY A 525 -13.27 7.49 1.01
N PHE A 526 -14.44 6.99 0.68
CA PHE A 526 -14.91 6.83 -0.70
C PHE A 526 -16.13 7.72 -0.94
N ASN A 527 -16.18 8.39 -2.09
CA ASN A 527 -17.29 9.24 -2.49
C ASN A 527 -17.61 10.35 -1.46
N GLY A 528 -16.57 10.93 -0.83
CA GLY A 528 -16.70 11.99 0.17
C GLY A 528 -17.29 11.54 1.51
N ARG A 529 -17.26 10.22 1.81
CA ARG A 529 -17.81 9.67 3.05
C ARG A 529 -16.87 8.63 3.65
N LYS A 530 -16.66 8.70 4.94
CA LYS A 530 -15.96 7.66 5.70
C LYS A 530 -16.85 6.43 5.90
N PHE A 531 -16.25 5.31 6.30
CA PHE A 531 -16.94 4.03 6.49
C PHE A 531 -18.20 4.11 7.35
N SER A 532 -18.15 4.81 8.49
CA SER A 532 -19.28 4.92 9.42
C SER A 532 -20.50 5.63 8.85
N GLU A 533 -20.37 6.30 7.72
CA GLU A 533 -21.43 7.10 7.05
C GLU A 533 -21.86 6.49 5.72
N SER A 534 -21.34 5.32 5.40
CA SER A 534 -21.52 4.69 4.09
C SER A 534 -22.21 3.34 4.19
N GLY A 535 -23.10 3.08 3.24
CA GLY A 535 -23.70 1.76 3.07
C GLY A 535 -22.77 0.80 2.35
N PRO A 536 -23.09 -0.51 2.38
CA PRO A 536 -22.33 -1.53 1.65
C PRO A 536 -22.54 -1.44 0.13
N ILE A 537 -21.54 -1.82 -0.63
CA ILE A 537 -21.62 -2.10 -2.06
C ILE A 537 -22.25 -3.49 -2.23
N ARG A 538 -23.35 -3.59 -2.97
CA ARG A 538 -24.07 -4.85 -3.17
C ARG A 538 -23.83 -5.38 -4.58
N LEU A 539 -23.40 -6.64 -4.68
CA LEU A 539 -23.21 -7.36 -5.92
C LEU A 539 -24.12 -8.60 -5.92
N LYS A 540 -24.69 -8.90 -7.08
CA LYS A 540 -25.45 -10.15 -7.26
C LYS A 540 -24.47 -11.30 -7.50
N LEU A 541 -24.72 -12.46 -6.91
CA LEU A 541 -23.90 -13.65 -7.16
C LEU A 541 -23.85 -13.96 -8.65
N GLY A 542 -22.63 -14.11 -9.19
CA GLY A 542 -22.36 -14.32 -10.61
C GLY A 542 -22.36 -13.05 -11.48
N GLU A 543 -22.61 -11.89 -10.90
CA GLU A 543 -22.52 -10.59 -11.60
C GLU A 543 -21.08 -10.29 -12.02
N ARG A 544 -20.94 -9.72 -13.23
CA ARG A 544 -19.66 -9.20 -13.74
C ARG A 544 -19.71 -7.67 -13.70
N VAL A 545 -18.87 -7.07 -12.89
CA VAL A 545 -18.92 -5.63 -12.58
C VAL A 545 -17.60 -4.98 -12.95
N ARG A 546 -17.65 -3.77 -13.51
CA ARG A 546 -16.50 -2.86 -13.61
C ARG A 546 -16.46 -1.97 -12.39
N PHE A 547 -15.35 -1.93 -11.69
CA PHE A 547 -15.01 -0.87 -10.74
C PHE A 547 -14.12 0.15 -11.42
N THR A 548 -14.48 1.43 -11.30
CA THR A 548 -13.67 2.55 -11.79
C THR A 548 -13.29 3.41 -10.60
N LEU A 549 -11.99 3.55 -10.37
CA LEU A 549 -11.43 4.39 -9.31
C LEU A 549 -11.02 5.73 -9.90
N ILE A 550 -11.39 6.81 -9.21
CA ILE A 550 -10.92 8.17 -9.47
C ILE A 550 -10.23 8.65 -8.19
N ASN A 551 -8.93 8.89 -8.26
CA ASN A 551 -8.19 9.36 -7.11
C ASN A 551 -8.22 10.88 -7.03
N ASP A 552 -9.05 11.41 -6.15
CA ASP A 552 -9.22 12.83 -5.88
C ASP A 552 -8.22 13.38 -4.84
N THR A 553 -7.27 12.55 -4.38
CA THR A 553 -6.32 12.91 -3.33
C THR A 553 -4.90 13.10 -3.87
N MET A 554 -4.03 13.65 -3.05
CA MET A 554 -2.62 13.75 -3.37
C MET A 554 -1.81 12.49 -3.01
N MET A 555 -2.44 11.48 -2.40
CA MET A 555 -1.76 10.25 -1.96
C MET A 555 -2.02 9.10 -2.92
N GLU A 556 -1.07 8.18 -3.01
CA GLU A 556 -1.27 6.88 -3.65
C GLU A 556 -2.13 6.00 -2.72
N HIS A 557 -3.06 5.25 -3.29
CA HIS A 557 -3.90 4.33 -2.51
C HIS A 557 -3.82 2.92 -3.07
N PRO A 558 -3.24 1.96 -2.32
CA PRO A 558 -3.35 0.53 -2.61
C PRO A 558 -4.76 0.06 -2.23
N ILE A 559 -5.59 -0.20 -3.22
CA ILE A 559 -6.97 -0.63 -3.01
C ILE A 559 -7.06 -2.14 -3.09
N HIS A 560 -7.57 -2.75 -2.02
CA HIS A 560 -7.70 -4.18 -1.86
C HIS A 560 -9.17 -4.60 -1.71
N LEU A 561 -9.57 -5.63 -2.46
CA LEU A 561 -10.87 -6.29 -2.37
C LEU A 561 -10.68 -7.73 -1.91
N HIS A 562 -11.25 -8.07 -0.74
CA HIS A 562 -11.23 -9.40 -0.19
C HIS A 562 -12.09 -10.39 -0.98
N GLY A 563 -11.71 -11.66 -0.98
CA GLY A 563 -12.47 -12.79 -1.47
C GLY A 563 -12.71 -12.86 -2.98
N LEU A 564 -12.51 -11.77 -3.70
CA LEU A 564 -12.70 -11.63 -5.13
C LEU A 564 -11.40 -11.15 -5.80
N TRP A 565 -11.24 -11.47 -7.08
CA TRP A 565 -10.08 -10.99 -7.83
C TRP A 565 -10.42 -9.84 -8.75
N SER A 566 -9.51 -8.89 -8.85
CA SER A 566 -9.59 -7.74 -9.74
C SER A 566 -8.78 -7.99 -11.01
N GLU A 567 -9.43 -7.96 -12.17
CA GLU A 567 -8.79 -8.03 -13.49
C GLU A 567 -8.53 -6.61 -13.97
N LEU A 568 -7.29 -6.14 -13.89
CA LEU A 568 -6.92 -4.75 -14.22
C LEU A 568 -7.11 -4.47 -15.71
N GLU A 569 -7.88 -3.44 -16.04
CA GLU A 569 -8.05 -2.95 -17.41
C GLU A 569 -6.88 -2.03 -17.79
N ASN A 570 -5.81 -2.62 -18.31
CA ASN A 570 -4.55 -1.94 -18.65
C ASN A 570 -4.22 -1.96 -20.15
N GLY A 571 -5.21 -2.27 -21.00
CA GLY A 571 -5.03 -2.33 -22.45
C GLY A 571 -4.63 -3.71 -22.99
N GLN A 572 -4.54 -4.74 -22.14
CA GLN A 572 -4.12 -6.10 -22.56
C GLN A 572 -5.28 -7.00 -23.04
N GLY A 573 -6.46 -6.43 -23.31
CA GLY A 573 -7.62 -7.15 -23.82
C GLY A 573 -8.05 -8.30 -22.90
N ASP A 574 -8.16 -9.52 -23.40
CA ASP A 574 -8.55 -10.69 -22.61
C ASP A 574 -7.45 -11.20 -21.65
N TYR A 575 -6.22 -10.72 -21.81
CA TYR A 575 -5.05 -11.09 -20.99
C TYR A 575 -4.79 -10.08 -19.85
N ARG A 576 -5.86 -9.56 -19.26
CA ARG A 576 -5.78 -8.66 -18.08
C ARG A 576 -5.09 -9.37 -16.92
N PRO A 577 -4.12 -8.72 -16.25
CA PRO A 577 -3.53 -9.31 -15.06
C PRO A 577 -4.54 -9.34 -13.91
N TYR A 578 -4.58 -10.45 -13.18
CA TYR A 578 -5.27 -10.52 -11.90
C TYR A 578 -4.42 -9.87 -10.82
N LYS A 579 -5.04 -8.99 -10.05
CA LYS A 579 -4.42 -8.36 -8.89
C LYS A 579 -5.35 -8.42 -7.68
N HIS A 580 -4.79 -8.64 -6.51
CA HIS A 580 -5.52 -8.50 -5.26
C HIS A 580 -5.40 -7.08 -4.68
N THR A 581 -4.37 -6.33 -5.05
CA THR A 581 -4.15 -4.94 -4.64
C THR A 581 -3.87 -4.07 -5.87
N ILE A 582 -4.60 -2.98 -6.03
CA ILE A 582 -4.47 -2.07 -7.18
C ILE A 582 -4.07 -0.70 -6.67
N ILE A 583 -2.93 -0.19 -7.15
CA ILE A 583 -2.44 1.13 -6.79
C ILE A 583 -3.15 2.19 -7.64
N SER A 584 -3.87 3.07 -6.98
CA SER A 584 -4.45 4.26 -7.58
C SER A 584 -3.54 5.46 -7.31
N GLN A 585 -2.80 5.91 -8.34
CA GLN A 585 -1.91 7.07 -8.24
C GLN A 585 -2.72 8.37 -8.09
N PRO A 586 -2.18 9.45 -7.52
CA PRO A 586 -2.85 10.75 -7.45
C PRO A 586 -3.36 11.21 -8.82
N GLY A 587 -4.52 11.84 -8.86
CA GLY A 587 -5.12 12.35 -10.09
C GLY A 587 -5.40 11.30 -11.16
N SER A 588 -5.37 10.01 -10.82
CA SER A 588 -5.61 8.93 -11.78
C SER A 588 -7.08 8.53 -11.89
N LYS A 589 -7.41 7.98 -13.06
CA LYS A 589 -8.61 7.19 -13.31
C LYS A 589 -8.19 5.84 -13.85
N LEU A 590 -8.58 4.76 -13.19
CA LEU A 590 -8.31 3.40 -13.65
C LEU A 590 -9.51 2.49 -13.39
N SER A 591 -9.61 1.39 -14.13
CA SER A 591 -10.71 0.44 -14.00
C SER A 591 -10.22 -1.00 -13.90
N TYR A 592 -11.03 -1.84 -13.28
CA TYR A 592 -10.83 -3.29 -13.23
C TYR A 592 -12.17 -4.03 -13.20
N LEU A 593 -12.15 -5.27 -13.63
CA LEU A 593 -13.34 -6.12 -13.67
C LEU A 593 -13.32 -7.10 -12.51
N VAL A 594 -14.49 -7.34 -11.95
CA VAL A 594 -14.71 -8.30 -10.87
C VAL A 594 -15.85 -9.22 -11.25
N THR A 595 -15.67 -10.53 -11.11
CA THR A 595 -16.76 -11.49 -11.12
C THR A 595 -17.12 -11.83 -9.69
N ALA A 596 -18.35 -11.52 -9.29
CA ALA A 596 -18.87 -11.76 -7.94
C ALA A 596 -19.24 -13.23 -7.74
N ASP A 597 -18.25 -14.12 -7.74
CA ASP A 597 -18.43 -15.58 -7.76
C ASP A 597 -18.33 -16.24 -6.37
N THR A 598 -18.05 -15.48 -5.33
CA THR A 598 -17.91 -15.99 -3.96
C THR A 598 -18.87 -15.22 -3.03
N PRO A 599 -19.93 -15.89 -2.52
CA PRO A 599 -20.92 -15.22 -1.67
C PRO A 599 -20.34 -14.87 -0.29
N GLY A 600 -20.78 -13.76 0.27
CA GLY A 600 -20.36 -13.33 1.60
C GLY A 600 -20.28 -11.82 1.77
N MET A 601 -19.76 -11.39 2.92
CA MET A 601 -19.42 -10.00 3.21
C MET A 601 -17.90 -9.87 3.18
N TRP A 602 -17.41 -8.94 2.38
CA TRP A 602 -16.00 -8.76 2.07
C TRP A 602 -15.54 -7.36 2.43
N ALA A 603 -14.33 -7.24 2.95
CA ALA A 603 -13.70 -5.95 3.11
C ALA A 603 -13.25 -5.39 1.75
N TYR A 604 -13.37 -4.08 1.59
CA TYR A 604 -12.89 -3.32 0.46
C TYR A 604 -12.29 -2.02 0.98
N HIS A 605 -10.99 -1.86 0.89
CA HIS A 605 -10.31 -0.77 1.59
C HIS A 605 -9.00 -0.35 0.96
N CYS A 606 -8.53 0.84 1.32
CA CYS A 606 -7.14 1.23 1.13
C CYS A 606 -6.25 0.43 2.08
N HIS A 607 -5.12 -0.10 1.58
CA HIS A 607 -4.21 -0.88 2.41
C HIS A 607 -3.19 -0.02 3.15
N LEU A 608 -3.16 1.30 2.94
CA LEU A 608 -2.51 2.19 3.89
C LEU A 608 -3.34 2.18 5.19
N MET A 609 -2.76 1.61 6.24
CA MET A 609 -3.50 1.26 7.45
C MET A 609 -4.19 2.46 8.10
N TYR A 610 -3.51 3.61 8.19
CA TYR A 610 -4.13 4.79 8.82
C TYR A 610 -5.23 5.40 7.96
N HIS A 611 -5.17 5.25 6.63
CA HIS A 611 -6.28 5.61 5.74
C HIS A 611 -7.48 4.69 5.95
N MET A 612 -7.24 3.38 6.06
CA MET A 612 -8.29 2.40 6.33
C MET A 612 -8.97 2.68 7.67
N ASP A 613 -8.19 2.82 8.74
CA ASP A 613 -8.70 3.05 10.12
C ASP A 613 -9.51 4.35 10.21
N LEU A 614 -9.12 5.37 9.46
CA LEU A 614 -9.79 6.68 9.47
C LEU A 614 -10.86 6.84 8.41
N GLY A 615 -11.28 5.75 7.76
CA GLY A 615 -12.54 5.69 7.04
C GLY A 615 -12.51 5.21 5.60
N MET A 616 -11.32 4.98 4.97
CA MET A 616 -11.24 4.46 3.59
C MET A 616 -11.49 2.95 3.55
N PHE A 617 -12.68 2.59 3.95
CA PHE A 617 -13.19 1.22 4.04
C PHE A 617 -14.64 1.14 3.53
N ARG A 618 -15.01 0.00 2.92
CA ARG A 618 -16.37 -0.38 2.52
C ARG A 618 -16.58 -1.86 2.78
N THR A 619 -17.83 -2.24 2.99
CA THR A 619 -18.25 -3.63 2.91
C THR A 619 -18.79 -3.92 1.51
N VAL A 620 -18.31 -4.98 0.87
CA VAL A 620 -18.90 -5.52 -0.35
C VAL A 620 -19.70 -6.76 0.04
N ILE A 621 -20.98 -6.81 -0.35
CA ILE A 621 -21.89 -7.94 -0.08
C ILE A 621 -22.17 -8.62 -1.41
N VAL A 622 -21.83 -9.90 -1.52
CA VAL A 622 -22.19 -10.77 -2.65
C VAL A 622 -23.29 -11.72 -2.21
N ALA A 623 -24.49 -11.60 -2.80
CA ALA A 623 -25.67 -12.39 -2.44
C ALA A 623 -26.56 -12.71 -3.65
#